data_1e010c4ba480c618fea8a935bb96b609
#
_entry.id   1e010c4ba480c618fea8a935bb96b609
#
_cell.length_a   1.000
_cell.length_b   1.000
_cell.length_c   1.000
_cell.angle_alpha   90.00
_cell.angle_beta   90.00
_cell.angle_gamma   90.00
#
_symmetry.space_group_name_H-M   'P 1'
#
loop_
_entity.id
_entity.type
_entity.pdbx_description
1 polymer ?
#
loop_
_entity_poly.entity_id
_entity_poly.type
_entity_poly.pdbx_seq_one_letter_code
_entity_poly.pdbx_strand_id
1 'polypeptide(L)'
;MNALRGRAVTDPHGLIADVRQQLDQAGARLSPEQERALLWGMGTAAINANDAAAFAESTLRLDGLASASKDPAAAAAAGFLRARHDIANGIGDGLGEALRAADKVLGNADSQLVAWARFQLCDAYTLDEKADRALPLCRQVETNYLALGDEWGIADAENDEGIALATLNRISEATEVYERSRQHFTHVGASRMAVSVGDNLSQMYLKQGRAREALQLSQTSLKQETSDGRISDAIGSSTDIARAQAALGQHRKAYALMRATVAKARAAGMNGQLSDLLDVESTLAEQAGDLHQALADEREIVTLESATNTPALRVIEAELEQRYAAREKELRIDDLERTNRDQNLELKAAQSEAARRDEEQQRQKLANLVVTVLAVGLVLVACLLFLLLKSQRRHAAELSAQALCDPLTGIENRRAFQQRAMALLTCQRDMRDPLHVLMLIDFDHFKRINDSVGHQQGDRVLVIITDYLRLAIGETCHIARIGGEEFIVLCPQLGAEDGMRLAETLRAGVAALVLPAELEVAQITVSIGVALFDGERCHDLTSWMRAADTALYSAKSYGRDRVVASALVS
;
A
#
# COMPACT_ATOMS: atom_id res chain seq x y z
N MET A 1 28.31 -15.74 -14.86
CA MET A 1 27.34 -14.77 -14.33
C MET A 1 26.69 -15.23 -13.03
N ASN A 2 26.16 -16.45 -12.91
CA ASN A 2 25.46 -16.93 -11.71
C ASN A 2 26.29 -16.87 -10.41
N ALA A 3 27.60 -17.17 -10.47
CA ALA A 3 28.50 -17.04 -9.31
C ALA A 3 28.66 -15.60 -8.81
N LEU A 4 28.67 -14.62 -9.72
CA LEU A 4 28.75 -13.20 -9.35
C LEU A 4 27.43 -12.70 -8.75
N ARG A 5 26.27 -13.13 -9.31
CA ARG A 5 24.94 -12.83 -8.76
C ARG A 5 24.79 -13.33 -7.32
N GLY A 6 25.15 -14.59 -7.09
CA GLY A 6 25.12 -15.16 -5.75
C GLY A 6 26.01 -14.40 -4.77
N ARG A 7 27.24 -14.09 -5.14
CA ARG A 7 28.19 -13.36 -4.28
C ARG A 7 27.80 -11.90 -4.04
N ALA A 8 27.18 -11.24 -4.99
CA ALA A 8 26.71 -9.86 -4.81
C ALA A 8 25.70 -9.74 -3.65
N VAL A 9 24.94 -10.79 -3.40
CA VAL A 9 24.01 -10.88 -2.25
C VAL A 9 24.69 -11.44 -1.00
N THR A 10 25.56 -12.46 -1.16
CA THR A 10 26.08 -13.25 -0.03
C THR A 10 27.32 -12.67 0.61
N ASP A 11 28.14 -11.99 -0.15
CA ASP A 11 29.43 -11.40 0.27
C ASP A 11 29.72 -10.15 -0.57
N PRO A 12 28.92 -9.08 -0.45
CA PRO A 12 29.05 -7.92 -1.31
C PRO A 12 30.40 -7.20 -1.16
N HIS A 13 30.89 -7.04 0.06
CA HIS A 13 32.19 -6.37 0.30
C HIS A 13 33.37 -7.20 -0.22
N GLY A 14 33.37 -8.52 -0.02
CA GLY A 14 34.39 -9.41 -0.58
C GLY A 14 34.36 -9.43 -2.10
N LEU A 15 33.15 -9.44 -2.70
CA LEU A 15 33.04 -9.36 -4.16
C LEU A 15 33.58 -8.04 -4.71
N ILE A 16 33.29 -6.90 -4.09
CA ILE A 16 33.82 -5.60 -4.50
C ILE A 16 35.35 -5.60 -4.49
N ALA A 17 35.94 -6.11 -3.40
CA ALA A 17 37.39 -6.18 -3.27
C ALA A 17 38.04 -7.08 -4.33
N ASP A 18 37.47 -8.28 -4.55
CA ASP A 18 37.97 -9.24 -5.52
C ASP A 18 37.85 -8.71 -6.96
N VAL A 19 36.73 -8.07 -7.31
CA VAL A 19 36.53 -7.48 -8.62
C VAL A 19 37.54 -6.37 -8.87
N ARG A 20 37.79 -5.46 -7.91
CA ARG A 20 38.82 -4.45 -8.01
C ARG A 20 40.20 -5.06 -8.27
N GLN A 21 40.56 -6.08 -7.47
CA GLN A 21 41.83 -6.78 -7.66
C GLN A 21 41.96 -7.43 -9.05
N GLN A 22 40.87 -8.06 -9.53
CA GLN A 22 40.87 -8.69 -10.86
C GLN A 22 41.00 -7.65 -11.97
N LEU A 23 40.28 -6.52 -11.88
CA LEU A 23 40.37 -5.44 -12.86
C LEU A 23 41.76 -4.80 -12.89
N ASP A 24 42.41 -4.63 -11.73
CA ASP A 24 43.76 -4.07 -11.63
C ASP A 24 44.83 -5.04 -12.16
N GLN A 25 44.70 -6.34 -11.90
CA GLN A 25 45.65 -7.35 -12.33
C GLN A 25 45.55 -7.73 -13.81
N ALA A 26 44.32 -7.79 -14.32
CA ALA A 26 44.07 -8.22 -15.70
C ALA A 26 44.35 -7.11 -16.74
N GLY A 27 44.11 -5.85 -16.40
CA GLY A 27 44.31 -4.71 -17.31
C GLY A 27 43.63 -4.94 -18.67
N ALA A 28 44.38 -4.73 -19.75
CA ALA A 28 43.90 -4.93 -21.13
C ALA A 28 43.68 -6.38 -21.58
N ARG A 29 43.75 -7.37 -20.67
CA ARG A 29 43.58 -8.81 -20.99
C ARG A 29 42.14 -9.29 -20.90
N LEU A 30 41.24 -8.51 -20.32
CA LEU A 30 39.83 -8.87 -20.24
C LEU A 30 39.12 -8.53 -21.56
N SER A 31 38.23 -9.42 -22.00
CA SER A 31 37.27 -9.04 -23.03
C SER A 31 36.27 -8.00 -22.49
N PRO A 32 35.71 -7.14 -23.36
CA PRO A 32 34.68 -6.18 -22.95
C PRO A 32 33.49 -6.86 -22.21
N GLU A 33 33.14 -8.06 -22.60
CA GLU A 33 32.09 -8.84 -21.98
C GLU A 33 32.44 -9.31 -20.55
N GLN A 34 33.69 -9.75 -20.36
CA GLN A 34 34.20 -10.15 -19.03
C GLN A 34 34.28 -8.94 -18.10
N GLU A 35 34.80 -7.80 -18.60
CA GLU A 35 34.88 -6.57 -17.82
C GLU A 35 33.49 -6.05 -17.46
N ARG A 36 32.55 -6.05 -18.40
CA ARG A 36 31.14 -5.71 -18.14
C ARG A 36 30.52 -6.59 -17.06
N ALA A 37 30.72 -7.92 -17.12
CA ALA A 37 30.17 -8.85 -16.14
C ALA A 37 30.72 -8.61 -14.72
N LEU A 38 32.02 -8.34 -14.59
CA LEU A 38 32.67 -7.99 -13.33
C LEU A 38 32.12 -6.67 -12.76
N LEU A 39 32.07 -5.63 -13.60
CA LEU A 39 31.57 -4.31 -13.20
C LEU A 39 30.09 -4.33 -12.83
N TRP A 40 29.28 -5.11 -13.54
CA TRP A 40 27.88 -5.37 -13.18
C TRP A 40 27.76 -6.02 -11.81
N GLY A 41 28.54 -7.09 -11.56
CA GLY A 41 28.58 -7.77 -10.25
C GLY A 41 29.00 -6.83 -9.13
N MET A 42 30.04 -6.01 -9.36
CA MET A 42 30.52 -5.01 -8.40
C MET A 42 29.45 -3.94 -8.12
N GLY A 43 28.78 -3.40 -9.15
CA GLY A 43 27.73 -2.40 -8.97
C GLY A 43 26.53 -2.93 -8.21
N THR A 44 26.11 -4.17 -8.50
CA THR A 44 25.05 -4.85 -7.75
C THR A 44 25.46 -5.07 -6.29
N ALA A 45 26.68 -5.53 -6.03
CA ALA A 45 27.21 -5.67 -4.68
C ALA A 45 27.29 -4.33 -3.94
N ALA A 46 27.67 -3.27 -4.63
CA ALA A 46 27.76 -1.91 -4.07
C ALA A 46 26.39 -1.37 -3.61
N ILE A 47 25.34 -1.63 -4.39
CA ILE A 47 23.95 -1.30 -3.99
C ILE A 47 23.58 -2.08 -2.71
N ASN A 48 23.84 -3.38 -2.68
CA ASN A 48 23.51 -4.24 -1.54
C ASN A 48 24.33 -3.91 -0.27
N ALA A 49 25.56 -3.41 -0.44
CA ALA A 49 26.44 -2.98 0.65
C ALA A 49 26.24 -1.51 1.07
N ASN A 50 25.42 -0.76 0.35
CA ASN A 50 25.28 0.70 0.46
C ASN A 50 26.65 1.43 0.31
N ASP A 51 27.52 0.93 -0.60
CA ASP A 51 28.85 1.50 -0.91
C ASP A 51 28.74 2.44 -2.11
N ALA A 52 28.49 3.74 -1.84
CA ALA A 52 28.34 4.76 -2.86
C ALA A 52 29.63 4.95 -3.73
N ALA A 53 30.82 4.69 -3.17
CA ALA A 53 32.07 4.84 -3.91
C ALA A 53 32.23 3.70 -4.92
N ALA A 54 31.99 2.46 -4.52
CA ALA A 54 32.05 1.31 -5.42
C ALA A 54 30.93 1.36 -6.49
N PHE A 55 29.75 1.87 -6.13
CA PHE A 55 28.66 2.11 -7.07
C PHE A 55 29.06 3.13 -8.16
N ALA A 56 29.58 4.29 -7.74
CA ALA A 56 30.03 5.33 -8.68
C ALA A 56 31.17 4.84 -9.58
N GLU A 57 32.13 4.09 -9.00
CA GLU A 57 33.25 3.48 -9.75
C GLU A 57 32.72 2.51 -10.82
N SER A 58 31.80 1.59 -10.46
CA SER A 58 31.28 0.58 -11.39
C SER A 58 30.50 1.21 -12.54
N THR A 59 29.63 2.17 -12.25
CA THR A 59 28.81 2.84 -13.27
C THR A 59 29.67 3.71 -14.21
N LEU A 60 30.63 4.45 -13.69
CA LEU A 60 31.55 5.27 -14.50
C LEU A 60 32.41 4.40 -15.44
N ARG A 61 32.91 3.26 -14.94
CA ARG A 61 33.71 2.33 -15.78
C ARG A 61 32.87 1.64 -16.84
N LEU A 62 31.61 1.30 -16.54
CA LEU A 62 30.65 0.76 -17.53
C LEU A 62 30.36 1.79 -18.62
N ASP A 63 30.16 3.06 -18.30
CA ASP A 63 29.96 4.12 -19.28
C ASP A 63 31.24 4.34 -20.13
N GLY A 64 32.43 4.24 -19.53
CA GLY A 64 33.71 4.26 -20.23
C GLY A 64 33.86 3.09 -21.20
N LEU A 65 33.53 1.87 -20.74
CA LEU A 65 33.56 0.66 -21.56
C LEU A 65 32.59 0.76 -22.74
N ALA A 66 31.36 1.23 -22.49
CA ALA A 66 30.34 1.44 -23.51
C ALA A 66 30.81 2.41 -24.60
N SER A 67 31.51 3.49 -24.22
CA SER A 67 32.01 4.50 -25.12
C SER A 67 33.22 3.99 -25.94
N ALA A 68 34.16 3.27 -25.29
CA ALA A 68 35.38 2.77 -25.91
C ALA A 68 35.13 1.60 -26.88
N SER A 69 34.27 0.66 -26.51
CA SER A 69 33.97 -0.55 -27.28
C SER A 69 32.69 -0.46 -28.12
N LYS A 70 31.95 0.64 -28.03
CA LYS A 70 30.59 0.81 -28.61
C LYS A 70 29.65 -0.35 -28.21
N ASP A 71 29.79 -0.82 -26.97
CA ASP A 71 28.99 -1.92 -26.40
C ASP A 71 27.67 -1.41 -25.82
N PRO A 72 26.52 -1.64 -26.50
CA PRO A 72 25.22 -1.22 -25.98
C PRO A 72 24.85 -1.93 -24.69
N ALA A 73 25.38 -3.14 -24.46
CA ALA A 73 25.13 -3.89 -23.24
C ALA A 73 25.84 -3.28 -22.01
N ALA A 74 27.04 -2.70 -22.18
CA ALA A 74 27.68 -1.97 -21.10
C ALA A 74 26.95 -0.68 -20.76
N ALA A 75 26.44 0.05 -21.77
CA ALA A 75 25.63 1.23 -21.58
C ALA A 75 24.25 0.89 -20.90
N ALA A 76 23.67 -0.27 -21.23
CA ALA A 76 22.47 -0.76 -20.57
C ALA A 76 22.75 -1.14 -19.12
N ALA A 77 23.87 -1.84 -18.86
CA ALA A 77 24.26 -2.24 -17.50
C ALA A 77 24.41 -1.03 -16.56
N ALA A 78 25.10 0.03 -17.02
CA ALA A 78 25.21 1.26 -16.23
C ALA A 78 23.83 1.90 -15.95
N GLY A 79 22.95 1.93 -16.97
CA GLY A 79 21.59 2.47 -16.82
C GLY A 79 20.74 1.67 -15.84
N PHE A 80 20.78 0.35 -15.90
CA PHE A 80 20.02 -0.50 -14.96
C PHE A 80 20.54 -0.39 -13.52
N LEU A 81 21.85 -0.27 -13.30
CA LEU A 81 22.40 -0.04 -11.96
C LEU A 81 21.91 1.29 -11.38
N ARG A 82 21.94 2.36 -12.19
CA ARG A 82 21.41 3.66 -11.77
C ARG A 82 19.90 3.58 -11.49
N ALA A 83 19.15 2.98 -12.39
CA ALA A 83 17.70 2.78 -12.22
C ALA A 83 17.36 2.08 -10.90
N ARG A 84 18.03 0.98 -10.62
CA ARG A 84 17.83 0.21 -9.38
C ARG A 84 18.18 1.02 -8.14
N HIS A 85 19.31 1.72 -8.17
CA HIS A 85 19.72 2.62 -7.08
C HIS A 85 18.69 3.74 -6.85
N ASP A 86 18.24 4.38 -7.92
CA ASP A 86 17.33 5.53 -7.84
C ASP A 86 15.93 5.12 -7.38
N ILE A 87 15.41 3.99 -7.86
CA ILE A 87 14.12 3.43 -7.39
C ILE A 87 14.21 3.08 -5.90
N ALA A 88 15.27 2.38 -5.48
CA ALA A 88 15.46 1.96 -4.09
C ALA A 88 15.57 3.13 -3.10
N ASN A 89 16.08 4.29 -3.57
CA ASN A 89 16.24 5.49 -2.75
C ASN A 89 15.16 6.56 -2.99
N GLY A 90 14.18 6.31 -3.85
CA GLY A 90 13.14 7.27 -4.20
C GLY A 90 13.68 8.54 -4.90
N ILE A 91 14.77 8.40 -5.69
CA ILE A 91 15.48 9.52 -6.33
C ILE A 91 15.15 9.55 -7.83
N GLY A 92 14.82 10.72 -8.35
CA GLY A 92 14.74 10.96 -9.80
C GLY A 92 13.68 10.13 -10.55
N ASP A 93 13.98 9.74 -11.79
CA ASP A 93 13.16 8.93 -12.70
C ASP A 93 13.84 7.57 -12.94
N GLY A 94 13.98 6.77 -11.87
CA GLY A 94 14.64 5.47 -11.96
C GLY A 94 14.00 4.52 -12.97
N LEU A 95 12.67 4.46 -13.03
CA LEU A 95 11.97 3.63 -14.01
C LEU A 95 12.20 4.10 -15.44
N GLY A 96 12.19 5.41 -15.69
CA GLY A 96 12.54 5.94 -17.00
C GLY A 96 13.97 5.60 -17.41
N GLU A 97 14.91 5.58 -16.47
CA GLU A 97 16.31 5.13 -16.71
C GLU A 97 16.34 3.63 -17.08
N ALA A 98 15.57 2.77 -16.36
CA ALA A 98 15.46 1.35 -16.69
C ALA A 98 14.91 1.13 -18.11
N LEU A 99 13.88 1.86 -18.51
CA LEU A 99 13.31 1.81 -19.86
C LEU A 99 14.32 2.22 -20.93
N ARG A 100 15.04 3.33 -20.70
CA ARG A 100 16.11 3.78 -21.62
C ARG A 100 17.27 2.78 -21.70
N ALA A 101 17.59 2.11 -20.60
CA ALA A 101 18.61 1.06 -20.59
C ALA A 101 18.17 -0.17 -21.39
N ALA A 102 16.92 -0.62 -21.21
CA ALA A 102 16.34 -1.75 -21.93
C ALA A 102 16.31 -1.50 -23.45
N ASP A 103 15.91 -0.31 -23.89
CA ASP A 103 15.80 0.06 -25.31
C ASP A 103 17.12 -0.13 -26.09
N LYS A 104 18.27 0.03 -25.43
CA LYS A 104 19.59 -0.16 -26.03
C LYS A 104 19.87 -1.61 -26.45
N VAL A 105 19.21 -2.60 -25.84
CA VAL A 105 19.55 -4.01 -26.02
C VAL A 105 18.36 -4.91 -26.40
N LEU A 106 17.11 -4.49 -26.25
CA LEU A 106 15.93 -5.31 -26.55
C LEU A 106 15.81 -5.72 -28.02
N GLY A 107 16.42 -4.95 -28.94
CA GLY A 107 16.50 -5.28 -30.37
C GLY A 107 17.72 -6.15 -30.75
N ASN A 108 18.52 -6.62 -29.77
CA ASN A 108 19.72 -7.41 -30.04
C ASN A 108 19.36 -8.83 -30.48
N ALA A 109 20.18 -9.44 -31.33
CA ALA A 109 20.03 -10.83 -31.76
C ALA A 109 20.42 -11.85 -30.66
N ASP A 110 21.18 -11.43 -29.64
CA ASP A 110 21.58 -12.27 -28.53
C ASP A 110 20.39 -12.47 -27.56
N SER A 111 19.79 -13.67 -27.60
CA SER A 111 18.64 -14.03 -26.78
C SER A 111 18.92 -13.98 -25.28
N GLN A 112 20.17 -14.25 -24.87
CA GLN A 112 20.60 -14.22 -23.47
C GLN A 112 20.67 -12.78 -22.94
N LEU A 113 21.19 -11.87 -23.76
CA LEU A 113 21.25 -10.43 -23.44
C LEU A 113 19.83 -9.82 -23.36
N VAL A 114 18.96 -10.20 -24.30
CA VAL A 114 17.56 -9.74 -24.31
C VAL A 114 16.80 -10.27 -23.09
N ALA A 115 16.98 -11.55 -22.74
CA ALA A 115 16.38 -12.13 -21.53
C ALA A 115 16.85 -11.40 -20.27
N TRP A 116 18.14 -11.12 -20.17
CA TRP A 116 18.72 -10.34 -19.06
C TRP A 116 18.13 -8.92 -18.98
N ALA A 117 18.01 -8.21 -20.10
CA ALA A 117 17.45 -6.86 -20.11
C ALA A 117 15.98 -6.83 -19.72
N ARG A 118 15.20 -7.80 -20.16
CA ARG A 118 13.79 -7.97 -19.76
C ARG A 118 13.69 -8.25 -18.26
N PHE A 119 14.58 -9.08 -17.74
CA PHE A 119 14.62 -9.35 -16.31
C PHE A 119 14.90 -8.06 -15.50
N GLN A 120 15.91 -7.27 -15.91
CA GLN A 120 16.19 -6.00 -15.24
C GLN A 120 15.00 -5.03 -15.28
N LEU A 121 14.20 -5.07 -16.35
CA LEU A 121 13.01 -4.25 -16.47
C LEU A 121 11.85 -4.80 -15.62
N CYS A 122 11.72 -6.13 -15.49
CA CYS A 122 10.78 -6.78 -14.56
C CYS A 122 11.11 -6.37 -13.12
N ASP A 123 12.36 -6.51 -12.68
CA ASP A 123 12.86 -6.10 -11.37
C ASP A 123 12.60 -4.59 -11.10
N ALA A 124 12.86 -3.73 -12.08
CA ALA A 124 12.61 -2.29 -11.96
C ALA A 124 11.12 -1.96 -11.76
N TYR A 125 10.21 -2.60 -12.50
CA TYR A 125 8.77 -2.42 -12.29
C TYR A 125 8.31 -2.98 -10.95
N THR A 126 8.90 -4.07 -10.51
CA THR A 126 8.60 -4.69 -9.21
C THR A 126 9.04 -3.78 -8.07
N LEU A 127 10.25 -3.23 -8.15
CA LEU A 127 10.77 -2.28 -7.17
C LEU A 127 10.00 -0.94 -7.14
N ASP A 128 9.46 -0.50 -8.28
CA ASP A 128 8.67 0.73 -8.41
C ASP A 128 7.17 0.48 -8.11
N GLU A 129 6.85 -0.68 -7.53
CA GLU A 129 5.49 -1.10 -7.13
C GLU A 129 4.45 -1.08 -8.26
N LYS A 130 4.89 -1.12 -9.52
CA LYS A 130 4.03 -1.19 -10.72
C LYS A 130 3.74 -2.63 -11.11
N ALA A 131 3.14 -3.36 -10.20
CA ALA A 131 2.91 -4.79 -10.30
C ALA A 131 2.08 -5.22 -11.53
N ASP A 132 1.16 -4.37 -11.98
CA ASP A 132 0.37 -4.58 -13.21
C ASP A 132 1.24 -4.61 -14.48
N ARG A 133 2.38 -3.91 -14.46
CA ARG A 133 3.38 -3.89 -15.52
C ARG A 133 4.45 -4.97 -15.32
N ALA A 134 4.85 -5.20 -14.09
CA ALA A 134 5.83 -6.22 -13.74
C ALA A 134 5.35 -7.62 -14.13
N LEU A 135 4.14 -8.01 -13.71
CA LEU A 135 3.63 -9.37 -13.83
C LEU A 135 3.71 -9.97 -15.24
N PRO A 136 3.18 -9.34 -16.32
CA PRO A 136 3.27 -9.91 -17.66
C PRO A 136 4.72 -10.01 -18.14
N LEU A 137 5.59 -9.10 -17.73
CA LEU A 137 6.99 -9.09 -18.13
C LEU A 137 7.78 -10.19 -17.42
N CYS A 138 7.59 -10.37 -16.10
CA CYS A 138 8.24 -11.43 -15.33
C CYS A 138 7.90 -12.82 -15.89
N ARG A 139 6.64 -13.07 -16.27
CA ARG A 139 6.22 -14.31 -16.97
C ARG A 139 6.91 -14.53 -18.32
N GLN A 140 7.10 -13.44 -19.05
CA GLN A 140 7.85 -13.51 -20.32
C GLN A 140 9.33 -13.82 -20.06
N VAL A 141 9.90 -13.26 -19.02
CA VAL A 141 11.28 -13.52 -18.57
C VAL A 141 11.48 -14.97 -18.15
N GLU A 142 10.56 -15.50 -17.34
CA GLU A 142 10.54 -16.93 -16.96
C GLU A 142 10.58 -17.82 -18.21
N THR A 143 9.71 -17.56 -19.19
CA THR A 143 9.67 -18.30 -20.47
C THR A 143 11.00 -18.19 -21.22
N ASN A 144 11.64 -17.03 -21.24
CA ASN A 144 12.93 -16.85 -21.90
C ASN A 144 14.04 -17.64 -21.21
N TYR A 145 14.11 -17.63 -19.87
CA TYR A 145 15.12 -18.37 -19.14
C TYR A 145 14.89 -19.89 -19.19
N LEU A 146 13.62 -20.33 -19.23
CA LEU A 146 13.28 -21.75 -19.52
C LEU A 146 13.87 -22.19 -20.86
N ALA A 147 13.71 -21.39 -21.92
CA ALA A 147 14.26 -21.70 -23.24
C ALA A 147 15.79 -21.69 -23.26
N LEU A 148 16.45 -20.92 -22.39
CA LEU A 148 17.90 -20.85 -22.24
C LEU A 148 18.47 -21.91 -21.28
N GLY A 149 17.64 -22.62 -20.53
CA GLY A 149 18.06 -23.56 -19.49
C GLY A 149 18.76 -22.87 -18.29
N ASP A 150 18.51 -21.58 -18.06
CA ASP A 150 19.06 -20.83 -16.92
C ASP A 150 18.14 -20.95 -15.70
N GLU A 151 18.34 -22.00 -14.92
CA GLU A 151 17.52 -22.31 -13.75
C GLU A 151 17.61 -21.24 -12.65
N TRP A 152 18.75 -20.56 -12.52
CA TRP A 152 18.88 -19.40 -11.63
C TRP A 152 18.01 -18.24 -12.10
N GLY A 153 18.06 -17.92 -13.40
CA GLY A 153 17.23 -16.87 -13.97
C GLY A 153 15.72 -17.17 -13.87
N ILE A 154 15.33 -18.43 -13.98
CA ILE A 154 13.95 -18.86 -13.75
C ILE A 154 13.54 -18.53 -12.31
N ALA A 155 14.35 -18.94 -11.33
CA ALA A 155 14.07 -18.71 -9.91
C ALA A 155 13.95 -17.22 -9.56
N ASP A 156 14.83 -16.37 -10.11
CA ASP A 156 14.77 -14.91 -9.94
C ASP A 156 13.47 -14.32 -10.53
N ALA A 157 13.12 -14.73 -11.77
CA ALA A 157 11.92 -14.26 -12.44
C ALA A 157 10.64 -14.66 -11.70
N GLU A 158 10.60 -15.89 -11.18
CA GLU A 158 9.50 -16.38 -10.34
C GLU A 158 9.40 -15.61 -9.02
N ASN A 159 10.53 -15.26 -8.39
CA ASN A 159 10.49 -14.43 -7.18
C ASN A 159 9.83 -13.07 -7.46
N ASP A 160 10.23 -12.41 -8.55
CA ASP A 160 9.66 -11.11 -8.91
C ASP A 160 8.20 -11.21 -9.37
N GLU A 161 7.83 -12.30 -10.07
CA GLU A 161 6.43 -12.62 -10.34
C GLU A 161 5.63 -12.77 -9.03
N GLY A 162 6.19 -13.46 -8.04
CA GLY A 162 5.59 -13.63 -6.73
C GLY A 162 5.38 -12.30 -6.01
N ILE A 163 6.36 -11.39 -6.05
CA ILE A 163 6.25 -10.04 -5.48
C ILE A 163 5.13 -9.26 -6.19
N ALA A 164 5.10 -9.27 -7.52
CA ALA A 164 4.06 -8.58 -8.30
C ALA A 164 2.66 -9.13 -7.99
N LEU A 165 2.50 -10.45 -7.89
CA LEU A 165 1.24 -11.09 -7.53
C LEU A 165 0.80 -10.75 -6.10
N ALA A 166 1.74 -10.72 -5.15
CA ALA A 166 1.49 -10.34 -3.76
C ALA A 166 1.03 -8.87 -3.64
N THR A 167 1.65 -7.98 -4.40
CA THR A 167 1.27 -6.55 -4.50
C THR A 167 -0.13 -6.38 -5.11
N LEU A 168 -0.48 -7.21 -6.10
CA LEU A 168 -1.82 -7.26 -6.69
C LEU A 168 -2.85 -7.97 -5.81
N ASN A 169 -2.48 -8.39 -4.61
CA ASN A 169 -3.30 -9.15 -3.67
C ASN A 169 -3.78 -10.51 -4.22
N ARG A 170 -3.06 -11.10 -5.18
CA ARG A 170 -3.31 -12.43 -5.75
C ARG A 170 -2.58 -13.50 -4.94
N ILE A 171 -2.95 -13.62 -3.65
CA ILE A 171 -2.18 -14.33 -2.63
C ILE A 171 -1.94 -15.81 -2.96
N SER A 172 -2.95 -16.52 -3.48
CA SER A 172 -2.81 -17.94 -3.80
C SER A 172 -1.81 -18.18 -4.93
N GLU A 173 -1.86 -17.36 -5.98
CA GLU A 173 -0.92 -17.45 -7.11
C GLU A 173 0.51 -17.06 -6.67
N ALA A 174 0.64 -15.99 -5.85
CA ALA A 174 1.93 -15.61 -5.29
C ALA A 174 2.56 -16.77 -4.48
N THR A 175 1.74 -17.48 -3.69
CA THR A 175 2.19 -18.62 -2.90
C THR A 175 2.77 -19.71 -3.79
N GLU A 176 2.04 -20.12 -4.85
CA GLU A 176 2.48 -21.16 -5.78
C GLU A 176 3.78 -20.79 -6.49
N VAL A 177 3.88 -19.53 -6.90
CA VAL A 177 5.08 -19.03 -7.61
C VAL A 177 6.28 -18.98 -6.67
N TYR A 178 6.12 -18.48 -5.43
CA TYR A 178 7.21 -18.48 -4.44
C TYR A 178 7.66 -19.91 -4.05
N GLU A 179 6.74 -20.87 -3.97
CA GLU A 179 7.09 -22.27 -3.73
C GLU A 179 8.00 -22.82 -4.84
N ARG A 180 7.70 -22.54 -6.13
CA ARG A 180 8.54 -22.92 -7.27
C ARG A 180 9.89 -22.21 -7.24
N SER A 181 9.91 -20.90 -7.10
CA SER A 181 11.15 -20.12 -7.01
C SER A 181 12.07 -20.68 -5.93
N ARG A 182 11.54 -20.94 -4.73
CA ARG A 182 12.31 -21.51 -3.63
C ARG A 182 12.86 -22.90 -3.94
N GLN A 183 12.10 -23.74 -4.65
CA GLN A 183 12.56 -25.06 -5.10
C GLN A 183 13.71 -24.93 -6.09
N HIS A 184 13.60 -24.06 -7.10
CA HIS A 184 14.66 -23.80 -8.07
C HIS A 184 15.93 -23.27 -7.41
N PHE A 185 15.84 -22.28 -6.51
CA PHE A 185 17.00 -21.78 -5.76
C PHE A 185 17.64 -22.87 -4.90
N THR A 186 16.85 -23.75 -4.30
CA THR A 186 17.35 -24.88 -3.53
C THR A 186 18.09 -25.87 -4.43
N HIS A 187 17.55 -26.17 -5.63
CA HIS A 187 18.15 -27.08 -6.59
C HIS A 187 19.49 -26.58 -7.13
N VAL A 188 19.61 -25.28 -7.41
CA VAL A 188 20.88 -24.68 -7.86
C VAL A 188 21.87 -24.40 -6.70
N GLY A 189 21.54 -24.81 -5.48
CA GLY A 189 22.40 -24.61 -4.30
C GLY A 189 22.44 -23.17 -3.77
N ALA A 190 21.51 -22.30 -4.19
CA ALA A 190 21.42 -20.92 -3.78
C ALA A 190 20.66 -20.76 -2.45
N SER A 191 21.15 -21.39 -1.40
CA SER A 191 20.45 -21.52 -0.10
C SER A 191 20.00 -20.19 0.49
N ARG A 192 20.80 -19.11 0.32
CA ARG A 192 20.41 -17.77 0.81
C ARG A 192 19.21 -17.18 0.07
N MET A 193 19.17 -17.36 -1.26
CA MET A 193 18.03 -16.91 -2.06
C MET A 193 16.77 -17.72 -1.73
N ALA A 194 16.93 -19.05 -1.54
CA ALA A 194 15.84 -19.90 -1.11
C ALA A 194 15.27 -19.50 0.27
N VAL A 195 16.10 -18.98 1.17
CA VAL A 195 15.67 -18.43 2.48
C VAL A 195 14.92 -17.12 2.25
N SER A 196 15.46 -16.19 1.48
CA SER A 196 14.81 -14.90 1.21
C SER A 196 13.42 -15.06 0.54
N VAL A 197 13.30 -15.98 -0.43
CA VAL A 197 11.99 -16.35 -1.00
C VAL A 197 11.09 -17.01 0.06
N GLY A 198 11.69 -17.78 0.99
CA GLY A 198 10.98 -18.37 2.13
C GLY A 198 10.32 -17.31 3.03
N ASP A 199 10.95 -16.17 3.21
CA ASP A 199 10.38 -15.06 4.00
C ASP A 199 9.16 -14.45 3.30
N ASN A 200 9.25 -14.20 1.98
CA ASN A 200 8.10 -13.77 1.20
C ASN A 200 6.95 -14.80 1.26
N LEU A 201 7.28 -16.08 1.15
CA LEU A 201 6.31 -17.17 1.25
C LEU A 201 5.67 -17.25 2.64
N SER A 202 6.43 -16.99 3.71
CA SER A 202 5.89 -16.94 5.07
C SER A 202 4.81 -15.88 5.21
N GLN A 203 5.02 -14.70 4.63
CA GLN A 203 4.03 -13.63 4.63
C GLN A 203 2.76 -14.02 3.84
N MET A 204 2.90 -14.75 2.74
CA MET A 204 1.75 -15.28 2.01
C MET A 204 0.96 -16.29 2.83
N TYR A 205 1.64 -17.18 3.55
CA TYR A 205 0.99 -18.11 4.48
C TYR A 205 0.23 -17.37 5.58
N LEU A 206 0.81 -16.29 6.14
CA LEU A 206 0.10 -15.44 7.13
C LEU A 206 -1.17 -14.82 6.54
N LYS A 207 -1.11 -14.27 5.33
CA LYS A 207 -2.28 -13.70 4.64
C LYS A 207 -3.35 -14.75 4.34
N GLN A 208 -2.99 -16.02 4.18
CA GLN A 208 -3.90 -17.15 4.00
C GLN A 208 -4.41 -17.75 5.32
N GLY A 209 -3.99 -17.22 6.48
CA GLY A 209 -4.33 -17.78 7.81
C GLY A 209 -3.56 -19.07 8.15
N ARG A 210 -2.54 -19.46 7.38
CA ARG A 210 -1.68 -20.65 7.57
C ARG A 210 -0.53 -20.34 8.53
N ALA A 211 -0.87 -19.81 9.70
CA ALA A 211 0.10 -19.27 10.66
C ALA A 211 1.10 -20.31 11.19
N ARG A 212 0.74 -21.61 11.24
CA ARG A 212 1.69 -22.68 11.68
C ARG A 212 2.79 -22.89 10.66
N GLU A 213 2.44 -22.88 9.36
CA GLU A 213 3.39 -23.06 8.26
C GLU A 213 4.32 -21.85 8.14
N ALA A 214 3.75 -20.65 8.26
CA ALA A 214 4.52 -19.42 8.34
C ALA A 214 5.53 -19.46 9.49
N LEU A 215 5.09 -19.83 10.70
CA LEU A 215 5.95 -19.93 11.87
C LEU A 215 7.13 -20.90 11.65
N GLN A 216 6.86 -22.09 11.11
CA GLN A 216 7.89 -23.09 10.84
C GLN A 216 8.91 -22.59 9.81
N LEU A 217 8.44 -21.95 8.77
CA LEU A 217 9.28 -21.43 7.70
C LEU A 217 10.17 -20.31 8.20
N SER A 218 9.61 -19.29 8.86
CA SER A 218 10.38 -18.15 9.40
C SER A 218 11.36 -18.59 10.50
N GLN A 219 11.04 -19.62 11.31
CA GLN A 219 12.00 -20.17 12.26
C GLN A 219 13.22 -20.81 11.56
N THR A 220 12.99 -21.44 10.40
CA THR A 220 14.07 -22.02 9.61
C THR A 220 14.93 -20.93 8.98
N SER A 221 14.30 -19.89 8.44
CA SER A 221 14.97 -18.70 7.91
C SER A 221 15.84 -18.03 8.99
N LEU A 222 15.25 -17.72 10.14
CA LEU A 222 15.95 -17.07 11.26
C LEU A 222 17.19 -17.84 11.71
N LYS A 223 17.10 -19.17 11.78
CA LYS A 223 18.25 -20.01 12.15
C LYS A 223 19.40 -19.86 11.15
N GLN A 224 19.09 -19.91 9.85
CA GLN A 224 20.09 -19.78 8.81
C GLN A 224 20.69 -18.38 8.78
N GLU A 225 19.85 -17.35 8.84
CA GLU A 225 20.25 -15.93 8.81
C GLU A 225 21.14 -15.55 9.99
N THR A 226 20.80 -16.08 11.18
CA THR A 226 21.62 -15.90 12.38
C THR A 226 22.98 -16.57 12.22
N SER A 227 23.04 -17.78 11.64
CA SER A 227 24.30 -18.48 11.39
C SER A 227 25.17 -17.77 10.37
N ASP A 228 24.54 -17.09 9.41
CA ASP A 228 25.21 -16.33 8.33
C ASP A 228 25.58 -14.89 8.75
N GLY A 229 25.19 -14.46 9.96
CA GLY A 229 25.41 -13.11 10.46
C GLY A 229 24.57 -12.03 9.77
N ARG A 230 23.46 -12.40 9.11
CA ARG A 230 22.56 -11.51 8.40
C ARG A 230 21.57 -10.86 9.36
N ILE A 231 21.98 -9.77 10.00
CA ILE A 231 21.20 -9.13 11.08
C ILE A 231 19.88 -8.59 10.55
N SER A 232 19.87 -7.92 9.39
CA SER A 232 18.67 -7.33 8.81
C SER A 232 17.60 -8.38 8.50
N ASP A 233 18.01 -9.45 7.82
CA ASP A 233 17.10 -10.53 7.42
C ASP A 233 16.57 -11.27 8.66
N ALA A 234 17.45 -11.54 9.64
CA ALA A 234 17.05 -12.14 10.91
C ALA A 234 16.05 -11.29 11.73
N ILE A 235 16.06 -9.98 11.58
CA ILE A 235 15.05 -9.07 12.12
C ILE A 235 13.72 -9.27 11.38
N GLY A 236 13.73 -9.36 10.06
CA GLY A 236 12.56 -9.65 9.23
C GLY A 236 11.91 -10.98 9.61
N SER A 237 12.69 -12.07 9.60
CA SER A 237 12.21 -13.39 10.02
C SER A 237 11.68 -13.41 11.47
N SER A 238 12.33 -12.67 12.39
CA SER A 238 11.83 -12.54 13.78
C SER A 238 10.49 -11.83 13.85
N THR A 239 10.28 -10.83 13.01
CA THR A 239 9.02 -10.10 12.89
C THR A 239 7.90 -11.01 12.35
N ASP A 240 8.18 -11.81 11.32
CA ASP A 240 7.23 -12.77 10.78
C ASP A 240 6.88 -13.89 11.78
N ILE A 241 7.87 -14.34 12.57
CA ILE A 241 7.62 -15.26 13.71
C ILE A 241 6.66 -14.61 14.72
N ALA A 242 6.88 -13.34 15.07
CA ALA A 242 6.01 -12.64 16.00
C ALA A 242 4.56 -12.51 15.45
N ARG A 243 4.41 -12.13 14.18
CA ARG A 243 3.10 -12.10 13.50
C ARG A 243 2.42 -13.48 13.49
N ALA A 244 3.17 -14.54 13.18
CA ALA A 244 2.66 -15.91 13.18
C ALA A 244 2.23 -16.38 14.58
N GLN A 245 3.00 -16.06 15.61
CA GLN A 245 2.65 -16.34 17.01
C GLN A 245 1.37 -15.59 17.42
N ALA A 246 1.23 -14.34 17.04
CA ALA A 246 0.02 -13.55 17.31
C ALA A 246 -1.21 -14.17 16.63
N ALA A 247 -1.10 -14.55 15.36
CA ALA A 247 -2.16 -15.23 14.62
C ALA A 247 -2.56 -16.60 15.23
N LEU A 248 -1.65 -17.21 15.99
CA LEU A 248 -1.90 -18.43 16.77
C LEU A 248 -2.43 -18.15 18.21
N GLY A 249 -2.75 -16.88 18.51
CA GLY A 249 -3.24 -16.48 19.84
C GLY A 249 -2.16 -16.36 20.93
N GLN A 250 -0.88 -16.44 20.57
CA GLN A 250 0.25 -16.38 21.51
C GLN A 250 0.74 -14.93 21.73
N HIS A 251 -0.19 -13.97 21.93
CA HIS A 251 0.08 -12.53 21.93
C HIS A 251 1.23 -12.08 22.82
N ARG A 252 1.32 -12.61 24.06
CA ARG A 252 2.42 -12.26 24.98
C ARG A 252 3.80 -12.70 24.47
N LYS A 253 3.87 -13.88 23.81
CA LYS A 253 5.15 -14.36 23.23
C LYS A 253 5.52 -13.53 21.99
N ALA A 254 4.55 -13.26 21.14
CA ALA A 254 4.72 -12.42 19.95
C ALA A 254 5.26 -11.04 20.34
N TYR A 255 4.62 -10.38 21.29
CA TYR A 255 5.05 -9.09 21.80
C TYR A 255 6.45 -9.12 22.42
N ALA A 256 6.75 -10.10 23.28
CA ALA A 256 8.08 -10.22 23.88
C ALA A 256 9.19 -10.43 22.83
N LEU A 257 8.91 -11.22 21.78
CA LEU A 257 9.84 -11.41 20.66
C LEU A 257 10.02 -10.11 19.88
N MET A 258 8.93 -9.42 19.54
CA MET A 258 9.00 -8.18 18.77
C MET A 258 9.76 -7.09 19.48
N ARG A 259 9.53 -6.91 20.77
CA ARG A 259 10.29 -5.99 21.64
C ARG A 259 11.80 -6.26 21.62
N ALA A 260 12.19 -7.53 21.69
CA ALA A 260 13.60 -7.93 21.57
C ALA A 260 14.15 -7.67 20.16
N THR A 261 13.31 -7.81 19.13
CA THR A 261 13.66 -7.56 17.72
C THR A 261 13.90 -6.07 17.47
N VAL A 262 13.01 -5.20 17.95
CA VAL A 262 13.18 -3.74 17.88
C VAL A 262 14.45 -3.29 18.61
N ALA A 263 14.73 -3.85 19.79
CA ALA A 263 15.96 -3.56 20.52
C ALA A 263 17.24 -3.94 19.72
N LYS A 264 17.21 -5.08 19.02
CA LYS A 264 18.30 -5.50 18.13
C LYS A 264 18.45 -4.60 16.91
N ALA A 265 17.34 -4.18 16.29
CA ALA A 265 17.35 -3.26 15.16
C ALA A 265 17.98 -1.91 15.54
N ARG A 266 17.63 -1.38 16.71
CA ARG A 266 18.24 -0.16 17.26
C ARG A 266 19.75 -0.31 17.49
N ALA A 267 20.16 -1.43 18.11
CA ALA A 267 21.58 -1.71 18.36
C ALA A 267 22.37 -1.87 17.05
N ALA A 268 21.73 -2.34 15.99
CA ALA A 268 22.32 -2.45 14.66
C ALA A 268 22.28 -1.14 13.84
N GLY A 269 21.70 -0.06 14.36
CA GLY A 269 21.61 1.21 13.67
C GLY A 269 20.63 1.24 12.49
N MET A 270 19.61 0.36 12.46
CA MET A 270 18.66 0.19 11.37
C MET A 270 17.52 1.22 11.42
N ASN A 271 17.87 2.48 11.46
CA ASN A 271 16.91 3.57 11.67
C ASN A 271 15.84 3.68 10.56
N GLY A 272 16.19 3.31 9.31
CA GLY A 272 15.25 3.39 8.18
C GLY A 272 14.10 2.36 8.25
N GLN A 273 14.24 1.29 9.00
CA GLN A 273 13.22 0.25 9.17
C GLN A 273 12.51 0.32 10.54
N LEU A 274 12.95 1.26 11.38
CA LEU A 274 12.49 1.30 12.77
C LEU A 274 11.01 1.66 12.88
N SER A 275 10.51 2.53 12.02
CA SER A 275 9.08 2.90 11.97
C SER A 275 8.19 1.68 11.73
N ASP A 276 8.52 0.87 10.73
CA ASP A 276 7.76 -0.35 10.39
C ASP A 276 7.79 -1.39 11.53
N LEU A 277 8.95 -1.53 12.17
CA LEU A 277 9.11 -2.46 13.29
C LEU A 277 8.33 -2.01 14.52
N LEU A 278 8.29 -0.71 14.81
CA LEU A 278 7.51 -0.12 15.89
C LEU A 278 6.01 -0.24 15.65
N ASP A 279 5.55 -0.12 14.40
CA ASP A 279 4.13 -0.33 14.04
C ASP A 279 3.69 -1.75 14.39
N VAL A 280 4.54 -2.74 14.07
CA VAL A 280 4.28 -4.13 14.46
C VAL A 280 4.34 -4.31 15.98
N GLU A 281 5.31 -3.70 16.67
CA GLU A 281 5.43 -3.76 18.14
C GLU A 281 4.20 -3.16 18.80
N SER A 282 3.76 -1.97 18.36
CA SER A 282 2.55 -1.28 18.84
C SER A 282 1.31 -2.15 18.71
N THR A 283 1.09 -2.73 17.51
CA THR A 283 -0.02 -3.66 17.28
C THR A 283 0.01 -4.87 18.23
N LEU A 284 1.17 -5.48 18.42
CA LEU A 284 1.33 -6.63 19.29
C LEU A 284 1.23 -6.28 20.78
N ALA A 285 1.67 -5.08 21.17
CA ALA A 285 1.51 -4.54 22.52
C ALA A 285 0.03 -4.33 22.86
N GLU A 286 -0.76 -3.75 21.92
CA GLU A 286 -2.22 -3.64 22.08
C GLU A 286 -2.87 -5.02 22.27
N GLN A 287 -2.52 -6.00 21.44
CA GLN A 287 -3.05 -7.37 21.54
C GLN A 287 -2.63 -8.08 22.84
N ALA A 288 -1.47 -7.74 23.37
CA ALA A 288 -0.98 -8.25 24.66
C ALA A 288 -1.55 -7.50 25.88
N GLY A 289 -2.21 -6.35 25.65
CA GLY A 289 -2.82 -5.50 26.69
C GLY A 289 -1.89 -4.42 27.24
N ASP A 290 -0.72 -4.18 26.63
CA ASP A 290 0.22 -3.13 27.01
C ASP A 290 -0.02 -1.84 26.19
N LEU A 291 -1.13 -1.15 26.50
CA LEU A 291 -1.52 0.08 25.79
C LEU A 291 -0.51 1.23 26.02
N HIS A 292 0.22 1.19 27.13
CA HIS A 292 1.21 2.25 27.42
C HIS A 292 2.40 2.14 26.46
N GLN A 293 2.88 0.93 26.20
CA GLN A 293 3.96 0.72 25.22
C GLN A 293 3.46 1.00 23.81
N ALA A 294 2.26 0.54 23.43
CA ALA A 294 1.68 0.82 22.12
C ALA A 294 1.64 2.33 21.83
N LEU A 295 1.20 3.14 22.79
CA LEU A 295 1.24 4.61 22.66
C LEU A 295 2.66 5.16 22.54
N ALA A 296 3.63 4.60 23.28
CA ALA A 296 5.02 5.03 23.19
C ALA A 296 5.63 4.76 21.82
N ASP A 297 5.34 3.59 21.24
CA ASP A 297 5.80 3.19 19.90
C ASP A 297 5.20 4.10 18.82
N GLU A 298 3.89 4.39 18.89
CA GLU A 298 3.21 5.29 17.97
C GLU A 298 3.79 6.71 18.01
N ARG A 299 4.12 7.22 19.20
CA ARG A 299 4.79 8.53 19.35
C ARG A 299 6.18 8.54 18.72
N GLU A 300 6.92 7.45 18.86
CA GLU A 300 8.24 7.33 18.27
C GLU A 300 8.15 7.25 16.74
N ILE A 301 7.19 6.50 16.18
CA ILE A 301 6.91 6.46 14.74
C ILE A 301 6.69 7.88 14.21
N VAL A 302 5.79 8.63 14.84
CA VAL A 302 5.51 10.02 14.47
C VAL A 302 6.77 10.89 14.50
N THR A 303 7.63 10.67 15.49
CA THR A 303 8.90 11.43 15.62
C THR A 303 9.86 11.09 14.48
N LEU A 304 9.97 9.80 14.12
CA LEU A 304 10.83 9.32 13.04
C LEU A 304 10.39 9.84 11.68
N GLU A 305 9.08 9.87 11.43
CA GLU A 305 8.50 10.29 10.15
C GLU A 305 8.48 11.82 9.97
N SER A 306 8.45 12.56 11.07
CA SER A 306 8.24 14.02 11.08
C SER A 306 9.50 14.84 11.37
N ALA A 307 10.68 14.31 11.14
CA ALA A 307 11.97 14.96 11.49
C ALA A 307 12.15 16.43 11.01
N THR A 308 11.13 17.02 10.38
CA THR A 308 11.15 18.39 9.82
C THR A 308 10.07 19.34 10.32
N ASN A 309 9.11 18.94 11.18
CA ASN A 309 8.00 19.87 11.53
C ASN A 309 7.49 19.80 12.99
N THR A 310 8.18 20.49 13.87
CA THR A 310 7.90 20.55 15.33
C THR A 310 6.46 20.94 15.76
N PRO A 311 5.72 21.85 15.07
CA PRO A 311 4.32 22.15 15.42
C PRO A 311 3.35 21.02 15.10
N ALA A 312 3.59 20.30 14.00
CA ALA A 312 2.75 19.16 13.59
C ALA A 312 2.87 17.98 14.56
N LEU A 313 4.07 17.73 15.10
CA LEU A 313 4.32 16.69 16.10
C LEU A 313 3.45 16.84 17.34
N ARG A 314 3.34 18.06 17.89
CA ARG A 314 2.51 18.33 19.08
C ARG A 314 1.02 18.06 18.86
N VAL A 315 0.52 18.33 17.64
CA VAL A 315 -0.88 18.07 17.28
C VAL A 315 -1.12 16.57 17.17
N ILE A 316 -0.22 15.83 16.53
CA ILE A 316 -0.32 14.37 16.37
C ILE A 316 -0.17 13.67 17.72
N GLU A 317 0.77 14.11 18.59
CA GLU A 317 0.91 13.58 19.96
C GLU A 317 -0.38 13.79 20.78
N ALA A 318 -0.98 14.99 20.72
CA ALA A 318 -2.24 15.26 21.40
C ALA A 318 -3.39 14.42 20.86
N GLU A 319 -3.43 14.18 19.56
CA GLU A 319 -4.44 13.33 18.90
C GLU A 319 -4.28 11.86 19.29
N LEU A 320 -3.03 11.34 19.30
CA LEU A 320 -2.73 9.99 19.76
C LEU A 320 -3.12 9.81 21.23
N GLU A 321 -2.77 10.75 22.11
CA GLU A 321 -3.21 10.74 23.52
C GLU A 321 -4.74 10.71 23.65
N GLN A 322 -5.43 11.53 22.88
CA GLN A 322 -6.89 11.57 22.88
C GLN A 322 -7.49 10.26 22.34
N ARG A 323 -6.92 9.67 21.28
CA ARG A 323 -7.35 8.38 20.72
C ARG A 323 -7.19 7.25 21.73
N TYR A 324 -6.01 7.13 22.37
CA TYR A 324 -5.77 6.10 23.38
C TYR A 324 -6.57 6.31 24.65
N ALA A 325 -6.73 7.55 25.11
CA ALA A 325 -7.62 7.88 26.23
C ALA A 325 -9.10 7.56 25.91
N ALA A 326 -9.54 7.79 24.69
CA ALA A 326 -10.87 7.41 24.22
C ALA A 326 -11.02 5.89 24.18
N ARG A 327 -10.01 5.17 23.68
CA ARG A 327 -9.98 3.71 23.63
C ARG A 327 -9.96 3.08 25.02
N GLU A 328 -9.17 3.62 25.93
CA GLU A 328 -9.17 3.18 27.35
C GLU A 328 -10.53 3.41 28.01
N LYS A 329 -11.17 4.57 27.75
CA LYS A 329 -12.53 4.84 28.22
C LYS A 329 -13.54 3.87 27.61
N GLU A 330 -13.45 3.56 26.34
CA GLU A 330 -14.32 2.62 25.64
C GLU A 330 -14.21 1.22 26.26
N LEU A 331 -12.98 0.73 26.47
CA LEU A 331 -12.74 -0.55 27.14
C LEU A 331 -13.26 -0.55 28.58
N ARG A 332 -13.13 0.56 29.29
CA ARG A 332 -13.64 0.71 30.63
C ARG A 332 -15.17 0.79 30.67
N ILE A 333 -15.78 1.43 29.67
CA ILE A 333 -17.25 1.46 29.48
C ILE A 333 -17.76 0.05 29.16
N ASP A 334 -17.09 -0.68 28.26
CA ASP A 334 -17.44 -2.06 27.93
C ASP A 334 -17.37 -3.00 29.16
N ASP A 335 -16.34 -2.85 29.99
CA ASP A 335 -16.19 -3.63 31.23
C ASP A 335 -17.27 -3.26 32.28
N LEU A 336 -17.52 -1.96 32.42
CA LEU A 336 -18.60 -1.46 33.28
C LEU A 336 -19.99 -1.88 32.74
N GLU A 337 -20.20 -1.87 31.44
CA GLU A 337 -21.46 -2.34 30.84
C GLU A 337 -21.64 -3.84 30.99
N ARG A 338 -20.55 -4.64 30.90
CA ARG A 338 -20.60 -6.09 31.20
C ARG A 338 -20.94 -6.30 32.65
N THR A 339 -20.23 -5.65 33.56
CA THR A 339 -20.49 -5.74 35.01
C THR A 339 -21.91 -5.28 35.37
N ASN A 340 -22.39 -4.20 34.76
CA ASN A 340 -23.74 -3.68 34.96
C ASN A 340 -24.81 -4.60 34.33
N ARG A 341 -24.51 -5.24 33.19
CA ARG A 341 -25.38 -6.29 32.61
C ARG A 341 -25.47 -7.51 33.51
N ASP A 342 -24.37 -7.98 34.06
CA ASP A 342 -24.32 -9.13 34.97
C ASP A 342 -25.04 -8.81 36.25
N GLN A 343 -24.82 -7.63 36.87
CA GLN A 343 -25.58 -7.19 38.06
C GLN A 343 -27.06 -7.00 37.75
N ASN A 344 -27.45 -6.48 36.60
CA ASN A 344 -28.84 -6.35 36.18
C ASN A 344 -29.51 -7.72 35.92
N LEU A 345 -28.72 -8.69 35.44
CA LEU A 345 -29.20 -10.07 35.28
C LEU A 345 -29.41 -10.75 36.64
N GLU A 346 -28.48 -10.58 37.59
CA GLU A 346 -28.64 -11.06 38.96
C GLU A 346 -29.80 -10.38 39.68
N LEU A 347 -29.95 -9.06 39.54
CA LEU A 347 -31.07 -8.31 40.12
C LEU A 347 -32.40 -8.74 39.50
N LYS A 348 -32.46 -8.95 38.18
CA LYS A 348 -33.65 -9.47 37.49
C LYS A 348 -33.95 -10.90 37.89
N ALA A 349 -32.92 -11.73 38.10
CA ALA A 349 -33.10 -13.09 38.62
C ALA A 349 -33.67 -13.08 40.04
N ALA A 350 -33.14 -12.26 40.94
CA ALA A 350 -33.62 -12.09 42.28
C ALA A 350 -35.05 -11.50 42.35
N GLN A 351 -35.33 -10.49 41.50
CA GLN A 351 -36.69 -9.93 41.37
C GLN A 351 -37.69 -10.93 40.75
N SER A 352 -37.23 -11.77 39.80
CA SER A 352 -38.08 -12.79 39.20
C SER A 352 -38.43 -13.92 40.18
N GLU A 353 -37.50 -14.26 41.09
CA GLU A 353 -37.81 -15.20 42.19
C GLU A 353 -38.76 -14.62 43.22
N ALA A 354 -38.62 -13.35 43.59
CA ALA A 354 -39.54 -12.66 44.49
C ALA A 354 -40.96 -12.52 43.87
N ALA A 355 -41.00 -12.11 42.58
CA ALA A 355 -42.29 -11.99 41.86
C ALA A 355 -43.01 -13.33 41.65
N ARG A 356 -42.25 -14.44 41.46
CA ARG A 356 -42.86 -15.78 41.35
C ARG A 356 -43.59 -16.21 42.60
N ARG A 357 -43.12 -15.81 43.79
CA ARG A 357 -43.80 -16.16 45.07
C ARG A 357 -45.10 -15.37 45.30
N ASP A 358 -45.14 -14.13 44.77
CA ASP A 358 -46.39 -13.32 44.91
C ASP A 358 -47.41 -13.59 43.79
N GLU A 359 -46.95 -13.96 42.59
CA GLU A 359 -47.85 -14.18 41.45
C GLU A 359 -48.62 -15.50 41.45
N GLU A 360 -48.19 -16.53 42.19
CA GLU A 360 -48.92 -17.80 42.26
C GLU A 360 -50.31 -17.69 42.91
N GLN A 361 -50.53 -16.67 43.72
CA GLN A 361 -51.83 -16.47 44.41
C GLN A 361 -52.80 -15.57 43.65
N GLN A 362 -52.38 -14.70 42.73
CA GLN A 362 -53.31 -13.79 42.02
C GLN A 362 -53.63 -14.19 40.58
N ARG A 363 -52.89 -15.13 40.02
CA ARG A 363 -52.93 -15.46 38.57
C ARG A 363 -54.18 -16.12 38.06
N GLN A 364 -54.98 -16.77 38.88
CA GLN A 364 -56.09 -17.62 38.38
C GLN A 364 -57.38 -16.89 37.99
N LYS A 365 -57.57 -15.65 38.36
CA LYS A 365 -58.85 -14.95 38.08
C LYS A 365 -58.77 -13.73 37.14
N LEU A 366 -57.66 -13.14 36.98
CA LEU A 366 -57.53 -11.92 36.11
C LEU A 366 -56.76 -12.16 34.76
N ALA A 367 -56.03 -13.26 34.65
CA ALA A 367 -55.16 -13.53 33.53
C ALA A 367 -55.90 -13.66 32.18
N ASN A 368 -57.06 -14.29 32.15
CA ASN A 368 -57.73 -14.55 30.86
C ASN A 368 -58.39 -13.30 30.25
N LEU A 369 -58.84 -12.35 31.03
CA LEU A 369 -59.50 -11.14 30.50
C LEU A 369 -58.43 -10.11 30.01
N VAL A 370 -57.37 -9.92 30.81
CA VAL A 370 -56.29 -8.94 30.48
C VAL A 370 -55.48 -9.40 29.30
N VAL A 371 -55.14 -10.71 29.21
CA VAL A 371 -54.39 -11.27 28.08
C VAL A 371 -55.15 -11.14 26.77
N THR A 372 -56.48 -11.36 26.79
CA THR A 372 -57.29 -11.24 25.58
C THR A 372 -57.37 -9.77 25.08
N VAL A 373 -57.57 -8.84 26.00
CA VAL A 373 -57.65 -7.40 25.67
C VAL A 373 -56.32 -6.85 25.23
N LEU A 374 -55.22 -7.28 25.89
CA LEU A 374 -53.85 -6.87 25.49
C LEU A 374 -53.46 -7.48 24.16
N ALA A 375 -53.78 -8.73 23.87
CA ALA A 375 -53.50 -9.37 22.60
C ALA A 375 -54.21 -8.68 21.43
N VAL A 376 -55.49 -8.32 21.61
CA VAL A 376 -56.27 -7.59 20.60
C VAL A 376 -55.66 -6.17 20.40
N GLY A 377 -55.32 -5.49 21.52
CA GLY A 377 -54.67 -4.16 21.45
C GLY A 377 -53.29 -4.21 20.76
N LEU A 378 -52.49 -5.24 21.06
CA LEU A 378 -51.15 -5.43 20.47
C LEU A 378 -51.21 -5.74 18.96
N VAL A 379 -52.18 -6.53 18.52
CA VAL A 379 -52.44 -6.80 17.09
C VAL A 379 -52.86 -5.53 16.37
N LEU A 380 -53.68 -4.68 16.97
CA LEU A 380 -54.09 -3.41 16.37
C LEU A 380 -52.92 -2.41 16.28
N VAL A 381 -52.10 -2.31 17.34
CA VAL A 381 -50.92 -1.44 17.34
C VAL A 381 -49.85 -1.96 16.38
N ALA A 382 -49.60 -3.27 16.33
CA ALA A 382 -48.67 -3.87 15.38
C ALA A 382 -49.12 -3.67 13.92
N CYS A 383 -50.43 -3.77 13.65
CA CYS A 383 -51.00 -3.51 12.32
C CYS A 383 -50.86 -2.03 11.94
N LEU A 384 -51.11 -1.11 12.88
CA LEU A 384 -50.92 0.34 12.65
C LEU A 384 -49.45 0.71 12.45
N LEU A 385 -48.55 0.18 13.27
CA LEU A 385 -47.11 0.37 13.11
C LEU A 385 -46.59 -0.21 11.80
N PHE A 386 -47.07 -1.39 11.40
CA PHE A 386 -46.73 -1.99 10.11
C PHE A 386 -47.15 -1.10 8.92
N LEU A 387 -48.38 -0.54 8.99
CA LEU A 387 -48.89 0.37 7.98
C LEU A 387 -48.08 1.69 7.91
N LEU A 388 -47.75 2.24 9.08
CA LEU A 388 -46.93 3.46 9.16
C LEU A 388 -45.51 3.24 8.67
N LEU A 389 -44.85 2.14 9.07
CA LEU A 389 -43.50 1.80 8.61
C LEU A 389 -43.46 1.49 7.12
N LYS A 390 -44.51 0.84 6.58
CA LYS A 390 -44.62 0.59 5.13
C LYS A 390 -44.82 1.89 4.35
N SER A 391 -45.56 2.84 4.89
CA SER A 391 -45.75 4.18 4.31
C SER A 391 -44.43 4.99 4.35
N GLN A 392 -43.75 5.01 5.50
CA GLN A 392 -42.45 5.70 5.65
C GLN A 392 -41.36 5.12 4.76
N ARG A 393 -41.28 3.78 4.63
CA ARG A 393 -40.31 3.13 3.75
C ARG A 393 -40.53 3.44 2.27
N ARG A 394 -41.81 3.59 1.85
CA ARG A 394 -42.16 4.02 0.49
C ARG A 394 -41.70 5.46 0.23
N HIS A 395 -41.99 6.38 1.14
CA HIS A 395 -41.56 7.77 0.99
C HIS A 395 -40.02 7.94 1.10
N ALA A 396 -39.36 7.20 1.98
CA ALA A 396 -37.89 7.22 2.08
C ALA A 396 -37.22 6.64 0.82
N ALA A 397 -37.79 5.60 0.23
CA ALA A 397 -37.26 5.02 -1.02
C ALA A 397 -37.45 5.95 -2.22
N GLU A 398 -38.57 6.68 -2.30
CA GLU A 398 -38.81 7.69 -3.36
C GLU A 398 -37.87 8.90 -3.23
N LEU A 399 -37.65 9.39 -2.01
CA LEU A 399 -36.72 10.49 -1.74
C LEU A 399 -35.26 10.09 -1.98
N SER A 400 -34.85 8.87 -1.59
CA SER A 400 -33.49 8.37 -1.83
C SER A 400 -33.21 8.06 -3.30
N ALA A 401 -34.24 7.78 -4.09
CA ALA A 401 -34.10 7.54 -5.54
C ALA A 401 -33.86 8.84 -6.33
N GLN A 402 -34.20 10.00 -5.80
CA GLN A 402 -34.07 11.30 -6.46
C GLN A 402 -32.83 12.10 -6.01
N ALA A 403 -32.14 11.71 -4.93
CA ALA A 403 -30.99 12.46 -4.44
C ALA A 403 -29.74 12.14 -5.29
N LEU A 404 -29.41 13.02 -6.22
CA LEU A 404 -28.20 12.95 -7.05
C LEU A 404 -27.09 13.91 -6.56
N CYS A 405 -27.35 14.66 -5.51
CA CYS A 405 -26.40 15.59 -4.92
C CYS A 405 -25.90 15.12 -3.56
N ASP A 406 -24.70 15.51 -3.23
CA ASP A 406 -24.14 15.35 -1.88
C ASP A 406 -24.79 16.41 -0.95
N PRO A 407 -25.35 16.01 0.19
CA PRO A 407 -26.11 16.93 1.05
C PRO A 407 -25.23 17.99 1.73
N LEU A 408 -23.93 17.75 1.86
CA LEU A 408 -23.02 18.70 2.49
C LEU A 408 -22.52 19.74 1.50
N THR A 409 -22.04 19.28 0.34
CA THR A 409 -21.32 20.12 -0.62
C THR A 409 -22.21 20.63 -1.77
N GLY A 410 -23.38 20.04 -1.95
CA GLY A 410 -24.33 20.42 -3.01
C GLY A 410 -23.90 20.02 -4.42
N ILE A 411 -22.71 19.44 -4.59
CA ILE A 411 -22.27 18.90 -5.89
C ILE A 411 -22.86 17.51 -6.13
N GLU A 412 -22.57 16.93 -7.29
CA GLU A 412 -22.99 15.56 -7.59
C GLU A 412 -22.46 14.58 -6.55
N ASN A 413 -23.24 13.56 -6.22
CA ASN A 413 -22.78 12.47 -5.42
C ASN A 413 -22.24 11.32 -6.29
N ARG A 414 -21.69 10.29 -5.64
CA ARG A 414 -21.15 9.09 -6.30
C ARG A 414 -22.12 8.48 -7.33
N ARG A 415 -23.41 8.47 -7.01
CA ARG A 415 -24.44 7.89 -7.90
C ARG A 415 -24.64 8.72 -9.16
N ALA A 416 -24.70 10.05 -9.02
CA ALA A 416 -24.80 10.96 -10.15
C ALA A 416 -23.59 10.85 -11.07
N PHE A 417 -22.38 10.83 -10.48
CA PHE A 417 -21.14 10.61 -11.21
C PHE A 417 -21.18 9.30 -12.02
N GLN A 418 -21.55 8.17 -11.39
CA GLN A 418 -21.61 6.86 -12.06
C GLN A 418 -22.58 6.89 -13.26
N GLN A 419 -23.76 7.49 -13.07
CA GLN A 419 -24.73 7.63 -14.16
C GLN A 419 -24.18 8.45 -15.33
N ARG A 420 -23.52 9.55 -15.02
CA ARG A 420 -22.93 10.46 -16.02
C ARG A 420 -21.77 9.81 -16.76
N ALA A 421 -20.86 9.20 -16.02
CA ALA A 421 -19.71 8.51 -16.59
C ALA A 421 -20.14 7.32 -17.47
N MET A 422 -21.12 6.53 -17.03
CA MET A 422 -21.69 5.46 -17.85
C MET A 422 -22.39 5.99 -19.11
N ALA A 423 -23.14 7.08 -19.00
CA ALA A 423 -23.76 7.71 -20.17
C ALA A 423 -22.71 8.17 -21.19
N LEU A 424 -21.63 8.81 -20.70
CA LEU A 424 -20.51 9.24 -21.54
C LEU A 424 -19.88 8.06 -22.28
N LEU A 425 -19.53 6.99 -21.56
CA LEU A 425 -18.91 5.80 -22.13
C LEU A 425 -19.83 5.03 -23.08
N THR A 426 -21.15 5.08 -22.86
CA THR A 426 -22.14 4.45 -23.74
C THR A 426 -22.31 5.22 -25.06
N CYS A 427 -22.10 6.52 -25.05
CA CYS A 427 -22.18 7.36 -26.23
C CYS A 427 -20.91 7.30 -27.11
N GLN A 428 -19.78 6.83 -26.55
CA GLN A 428 -18.51 6.72 -27.26
C GLN A 428 -18.51 5.48 -28.15
N ARG A 429 -18.66 5.66 -29.46
CA ARG A 429 -18.81 4.56 -30.43
C ARG A 429 -17.61 4.32 -31.34
N ASP A 430 -16.61 5.18 -31.35
CA ASP A 430 -15.48 5.08 -32.29
C ASP A 430 -14.14 5.46 -31.62
N MET A 431 -13.04 4.78 -31.99
CA MET A 431 -11.67 5.06 -31.55
C MET A 431 -11.15 6.45 -31.96
N ARG A 432 -11.94 7.22 -32.71
CA ARG A 432 -11.68 8.62 -33.10
C ARG A 432 -12.39 9.65 -32.24
N ASP A 433 -13.15 9.19 -31.24
CA ASP A 433 -13.86 10.08 -30.33
C ASP A 433 -12.87 10.85 -29.43
N PRO A 434 -13.23 12.06 -29.00
CA PRO A 434 -12.35 12.89 -28.19
C PRO A 434 -12.00 12.20 -26.86
N LEU A 435 -10.75 12.38 -26.45
CA LEU A 435 -10.22 11.88 -25.17
C LEU A 435 -11.00 12.47 -23.99
N HIS A 436 -11.12 11.72 -22.91
CA HIS A 436 -11.75 12.16 -21.67
C HIS A 436 -10.78 12.02 -20.51
N VAL A 437 -10.83 12.93 -19.57
CA VAL A 437 -9.97 12.91 -18.37
C VAL A 437 -10.82 12.66 -17.14
N LEU A 438 -10.32 11.78 -16.29
CA LEU A 438 -10.81 11.53 -14.95
C LEU A 438 -9.75 11.93 -13.93
N MET A 439 -10.13 12.70 -12.95
CA MET A 439 -9.25 13.07 -11.84
C MET A 439 -9.85 12.58 -10.54
N LEU A 440 -9.08 11.89 -9.73
CA LEU A 440 -9.40 11.62 -8.35
C LEU A 440 -8.63 12.62 -7.48
N ILE A 441 -9.34 13.30 -6.61
CA ILE A 441 -8.82 14.34 -5.73
C ILE A 441 -9.07 13.90 -4.29
N ASP A 442 -8.05 14.00 -3.46
CA ASP A 442 -8.15 13.69 -2.04
C ASP A 442 -7.44 14.78 -1.22
N PHE A 443 -8.09 15.22 -0.18
CA PHE A 443 -7.56 16.28 0.67
C PHE A 443 -6.51 15.74 1.62
N ASP A 444 -5.31 16.26 1.47
CA ASP A 444 -4.16 15.80 2.23
C ASP A 444 -4.35 16.06 3.72
N HIS A 445 -4.21 15.00 4.51
CA HIS A 445 -4.29 15.05 5.95
C HIS A 445 -5.63 15.61 6.50
N PHE A 446 -6.72 15.52 5.74
CA PHE A 446 -8.02 16.08 6.13
C PHE A 446 -8.53 15.54 7.47
N LYS A 447 -8.24 14.27 7.77
CA LYS A 447 -8.53 13.70 9.09
C LYS A 447 -7.89 14.51 10.22
N ARG A 448 -6.64 14.98 10.05
CA ARG A 448 -5.95 15.80 11.05
C ARG A 448 -6.62 17.16 11.24
N ILE A 449 -7.19 17.72 10.17
CA ILE A 449 -7.98 18.96 10.24
C ILE A 449 -9.23 18.69 11.09
N ASN A 450 -9.98 17.64 10.78
CA ASN A 450 -11.16 17.26 11.57
C ASN A 450 -10.81 17.01 13.05
N ASP A 451 -9.69 16.36 13.30
CA ASP A 451 -9.23 16.05 14.66
C ASP A 451 -8.77 17.30 15.43
N SER A 452 -8.29 18.36 14.71
CA SER A 452 -7.85 19.62 15.33
C SER A 452 -8.97 20.64 15.53
N VAL A 453 -9.85 20.82 14.54
CA VAL A 453 -10.87 21.88 14.55
C VAL A 453 -12.31 21.35 14.66
N GLY A 454 -12.46 20.03 14.68
CA GLY A 454 -13.76 19.34 14.76
C GLY A 454 -14.46 19.18 13.40
N HIS A 455 -15.33 18.17 13.32
CA HIS A 455 -16.02 17.80 12.08
C HIS A 455 -16.84 18.93 11.46
N GLN A 456 -17.49 19.78 12.28
CA GLN A 456 -18.29 20.89 11.76
C GLN A 456 -17.44 21.93 11.02
N GLN A 457 -16.25 22.21 11.52
CA GLN A 457 -15.34 23.13 10.83
C GLN A 457 -14.70 22.47 9.61
N GLY A 458 -14.35 21.18 9.73
CA GLY A 458 -13.91 20.39 8.58
C GLY A 458 -14.94 20.35 7.46
N ASP A 459 -16.22 20.20 7.79
CA ASP A 459 -17.32 20.26 6.83
C ASP A 459 -17.39 21.64 6.12
N ARG A 460 -17.19 22.73 6.86
CA ARG A 460 -17.11 24.08 6.27
C ARG A 460 -15.90 24.24 5.35
N VAL A 461 -14.76 23.68 5.73
CA VAL A 461 -13.56 23.65 4.88
C VAL A 461 -13.85 22.89 3.59
N LEU A 462 -14.50 21.72 3.68
CA LEU A 462 -14.92 20.94 2.51
C LEU A 462 -15.82 21.76 1.57
N VAL A 463 -16.79 22.47 2.12
CA VAL A 463 -17.72 23.29 1.31
C VAL A 463 -16.96 24.40 0.58
N ILE A 464 -16.12 25.15 1.29
CA ILE A 464 -15.33 26.26 0.70
C ILE A 464 -14.44 25.75 -0.44
N ILE A 465 -13.74 24.64 -0.21
CA ILE A 465 -12.85 24.09 -1.25
C ILE A 465 -13.66 23.52 -2.40
N THR A 466 -14.79 22.88 -2.10
CA THR A 466 -15.69 22.37 -3.15
C THR A 466 -16.20 23.49 -4.04
N ASP A 467 -16.58 24.63 -3.47
CA ASP A 467 -17.01 25.81 -4.23
C ASP A 467 -15.89 26.35 -5.13
N TYR A 468 -14.66 26.40 -4.59
CA TYR A 468 -13.49 26.73 -5.40
C TYR A 468 -13.28 25.73 -6.54
N LEU A 469 -13.25 24.44 -6.26
CA LEU A 469 -13.04 23.39 -7.26
C LEU A 469 -14.10 23.47 -8.35
N ARG A 470 -15.39 23.63 -7.97
CA ARG A 470 -16.51 23.77 -8.89
C ARG A 470 -16.36 24.96 -9.85
N LEU A 471 -15.90 26.09 -9.34
CA LEU A 471 -15.64 27.27 -10.16
C LEU A 471 -14.43 27.08 -11.07
N ALA A 472 -13.38 26.44 -10.58
CA ALA A 472 -12.12 26.28 -11.31
C ALA A 472 -12.20 25.24 -12.44
N ILE A 473 -13.06 24.22 -12.34
CA ILE A 473 -13.24 23.22 -13.41
C ILE A 473 -14.03 23.73 -14.61
N GLY A 474 -14.79 24.83 -14.44
CA GLY A 474 -15.65 25.36 -15.48
C GLY A 474 -16.92 24.55 -15.75
N GLU A 475 -17.67 24.90 -16.79
CA GLU A 475 -18.98 24.31 -17.09
C GLU A 475 -18.88 22.94 -17.80
N THR A 476 -17.76 22.66 -18.45
CA THR A 476 -17.57 21.44 -19.25
C THR A 476 -17.18 20.22 -18.43
N CYS A 477 -16.63 20.42 -17.25
CA CYS A 477 -16.26 19.34 -16.33
C CYS A 477 -17.31 19.18 -15.23
N HIS A 478 -17.39 17.96 -14.69
CA HIS A 478 -18.33 17.59 -13.63
C HIS A 478 -17.55 17.16 -12.40
N ILE A 479 -17.93 17.66 -11.25
CA ILE A 479 -17.35 17.28 -9.98
C ILE A 479 -18.38 16.56 -9.12
N ALA A 480 -17.95 15.46 -8.52
CA ALA A 480 -18.75 14.72 -7.56
C ALA A 480 -17.94 14.38 -6.30
N ARG A 481 -18.64 14.27 -5.18
CA ARG A 481 -18.08 13.75 -3.95
C ARG A 481 -18.36 12.26 -3.86
N ILE A 482 -17.31 11.44 -3.76
CA ILE A 482 -17.41 9.98 -3.76
C ILE A 482 -17.19 9.35 -2.40
N GLY A 483 -16.60 10.07 -1.48
CA GLY A 483 -16.28 9.66 -0.11
C GLY A 483 -16.14 10.89 0.79
N GLY A 484 -15.67 10.70 2.01
CA GLY A 484 -15.53 11.78 3.01
C GLY A 484 -14.78 13.00 2.49
N GLU A 485 -13.50 12.81 2.16
CA GLU A 485 -12.59 13.83 1.60
C GLU A 485 -12.20 13.55 0.14
N GLU A 486 -12.89 12.61 -0.50
CA GLU A 486 -12.59 12.17 -1.86
C GLU A 486 -13.56 12.76 -2.87
N PHE A 487 -13.01 13.37 -3.88
CA PHE A 487 -13.75 13.97 -4.98
C PHE A 487 -13.29 13.38 -6.31
N ILE A 488 -14.17 13.39 -7.26
CA ILE A 488 -13.91 12.95 -8.62
C ILE A 488 -14.33 14.03 -9.60
N VAL A 489 -13.46 14.31 -10.55
CA VAL A 489 -13.74 15.26 -11.63
C VAL A 489 -13.71 14.50 -12.96
N LEU A 490 -14.78 14.60 -13.70
CA LEU A 490 -14.94 14.05 -15.03
C LEU A 490 -14.91 15.19 -16.03
N CYS A 491 -13.92 15.20 -16.90
CA CYS A 491 -13.78 16.20 -17.97
C CYS A 491 -13.95 15.54 -19.34
N PRO A 492 -15.14 15.60 -19.91
CA PRO A 492 -15.39 15.14 -21.27
C PRO A 492 -14.59 15.97 -22.28
N GLN A 493 -14.10 15.32 -23.32
CA GLN A 493 -13.44 15.97 -24.47
C GLN A 493 -12.22 16.83 -24.08
N LEU A 494 -11.48 16.38 -23.07
CA LEU A 494 -10.29 17.07 -22.60
C LEU A 494 -9.06 16.17 -22.87
N GLY A 495 -8.03 16.74 -23.50
CA GLY A 495 -6.78 16.05 -23.78
C GLY A 495 -5.89 15.90 -22.54
N ALA A 496 -4.88 15.04 -22.64
CA ALA A 496 -3.98 14.73 -21.54
C ALA A 496 -3.26 15.96 -20.97
N GLU A 497 -2.71 16.81 -21.84
CA GLU A 497 -1.97 18.01 -21.42
C GLU A 497 -2.88 19.03 -20.74
N ASP A 498 -4.06 19.24 -21.29
CA ASP A 498 -5.05 20.16 -20.72
C ASP A 498 -5.58 19.64 -19.39
N GLY A 499 -5.79 18.31 -19.30
CA GLY A 499 -6.17 17.64 -18.07
C GLY A 499 -5.12 17.81 -16.98
N MET A 500 -3.86 17.63 -17.32
CA MET A 500 -2.75 17.83 -16.38
C MET A 500 -2.62 19.29 -15.94
N ARG A 501 -2.78 20.25 -16.87
CA ARG A 501 -2.79 21.68 -16.54
C ARG A 501 -3.96 22.05 -15.63
N LEU A 502 -5.13 21.52 -15.91
CA LEU A 502 -6.30 21.73 -15.06
C LEU A 502 -6.07 21.15 -13.66
N ALA A 503 -5.60 19.91 -13.58
CA ALA A 503 -5.32 19.27 -12.30
C ALA A 503 -4.26 20.05 -11.48
N GLU A 504 -3.19 20.55 -12.11
CA GLU A 504 -2.19 21.38 -11.43
C GLU A 504 -2.76 22.75 -11.01
N THR A 505 -3.66 23.32 -11.81
CA THR A 505 -4.38 24.55 -11.46
C THR A 505 -5.26 24.33 -10.23
N LEU A 506 -5.98 23.21 -10.18
CA LEU A 506 -6.80 22.84 -9.01
C LEU A 506 -5.94 22.66 -7.77
N ARG A 507 -4.84 21.89 -7.89
CA ARG A 507 -3.90 21.66 -6.79
C ARG A 507 -3.31 22.97 -6.25
N ALA A 508 -2.72 23.75 -7.16
CA ALA A 508 -2.06 25.00 -6.79
C ALA A 508 -3.04 26.01 -6.19
N GLY A 509 -4.26 26.07 -6.74
CA GLY A 509 -5.28 26.96 -6.23
C GLY A 509 -5.81 26.55 -4.86
N VAL A 510 -5.99 25.25 -4.61
CA VAL A 510 -6.35 24.78 -3.25
C VAL A 510 -5.24 25.11 -2.28
N ALA A 511 -3.98 24.89 -2.64
CA ALA A 511 -2.82 25.19 -1.79
C ALA A 511 -2.67 26.71 -1.49
N ALA A 512 -3.15 27.55 -2.41
CA ALA A 512 -3.14 29.02 -2.28
C ALA A 512 -4.42 29.60 -1.65
N LEU A 513 -5.42 28.76 -1.37
CA LEU A 513 -6.72 29.22 -0.87
C LEU A 513 -6.56 29.78 0.55
N VAL A 514 -6.96 31.02 0.75
CA VAL A 514 -7.01 31.64 2.07
C VAL A 514 -8.33 31.26 2.73
N LEU A 515 -8.27 30.37 3.70
CA LEU A 515 -9.43 30.00 4.49
C LEU A 515 -9.76 31.09 5.53
N PRO A 516 -11.04 31.26 5.87
CA PRO A 516 -11.45 32.18 6.94
C PRO A 516 -10.70 31.90 8.24
N ALA A 517 -10.23 32.94 8.89
CA ALA A 517 -9.44 32.82 10.12
C ALA A 517 -10.18 32.08 11.24
N GLU A 518 -11.53 32.14 11.25
CA GLU A 518 -12.39 31.45 12.22
C GLU A 518 -12.34 29.92 12.08
N LEU A 519 -11.78 29.39 10.99
CA LEU A 519 -11.64 27.94 10.80
C LEU A 519 -10.37 27.39 11.42
N GLU A 520 -9.43 28.23 11.84
CA GLU A 520 -8.16 27.85 12.46
C GLU A 520 -7.32 26.84 11.63
N VAL A 521 -7.54 26.81 10.31
CA VAL A 521 -6.82 25.96 9.36
C VAL A 521 -5.90 26.85 8.53
N ALA A 522 -4.59 26.72 8.74
CA ALA A 522 -3.60 27.59 8.10
C ALA A 522 -3.47 27.33 6.60
N GLN A 523 -3.52 26.09 6.19
CA GLN A 523 -3.36 25.66 4.80
C GLN A 523 -3.90 24.24 4.63
N ILE A 524 -4.41 23.96 3.44
CA ILE A 524 -4.78 22.61 3.01
C ILE A 524 -4.24 22.37 1.60
N THR A 525 -3.82 21.14 1.35
CA THR A 525 -3.36 20.71 0.02
C THR A 525 -4.18 19.53 -0.46
N VAL A 526 -4.06 19.23 -1.72
CA VAL A 526 -4.71 18.08 -2.35
C VAL A 526 -3.72 17.25 -3.15
N SER A 527 -3.90 15.96 -3.09
CA SER A 527 -3.26 15.02 -4.01
C SER A 527 -4.25 14.69 -5.13
N ILE A 528 -3.78 14.70 -6.36
CA ILE A 528 -4.62 14.46 -7.53
C ILE A 528 -4.02 13.34 -8.37
N GLY A 529 -4.82 12.32 -8.66
CA GLY A 529 -4.52 11.28 -9.63
C GLY A 529 -5.31 11.49 -10.92
N VAL A 530 -4.62 11.56 -12.05
CA VAL A 530 -5.20 11.84 -13.36
C VAL A 530 -5.12 10.61 -14.25
N ALA A 531 -6.22 10.24 -14.88
CA ALA A 531 -6.29 9.15 -15.86
C ALA A 531 -7.02 9.59 -17.12
N LEU A 532 -6.47 9.18 -18.25
CA LEU A 532 -7.06 9.39 -19.57
C LEU A 532 -7.91 8.18 -19.97
N PHE A 533 -9.06 8.43 -20.56
CA PHE A 533 -9.81 7.38 -21.25
C PHE A 533 -9.48 7.43 -22.73
N ASP A 534 -8.81 6.40 -23.23
CA ASP A 534 -8.36 6.28 -24.62
C ASP A 534 -9.03 5.13 -25.40
N GLY A 535 -9.91 4.35 -24.72
CA GLY A 535 -10.62 3.22 -25.31
C GLY A 535 -9.75 1.97 -25.55
N GLU A 536 -8.42 2.09 -25.58
CA GLU A 536 -7.49 0.95 -25.79
C GLU A 536 -7.07 0.29 -24.48
N ARG A 537 -6.81 1.09 -23.47
CA ARG A 537 -6.22 0.66 -22.19
C ARG A 537 -7.20 0.75 -21.03
N CYS A 538 -8.12 1.72 -21.09
CA CYS A 538 -9.26 1.79 -20.19
C CYS A 538 -10.52 1.38 -20.96
N HIS A 539 -11.06 0.18 -20.68
CA HIS A 539 -12.19 -0.38 -21.44
C HIS A 539 -13.54 -0.10 -20.78
N ASP A 540 -13.55 0.29 -19.51
CA ASP A 540 -14.74 0.55 -18.72
C ASP A 540 -14.47 1.59 -17.61
N LEU A 541 -15.52 2.03 -16.95
CA LEU A 541 -15.44 2.95 -15.83
C LEU A 541 -14.56 2.41 -14.69
N THR A 542 -14.58 1.11 -14.47
CA THR A 542 -13.84 0.48 -13.36
C THR A 542 -12.33 0.55 -13.60
N SER A 543 -11.88 0.22 -14.80
CA SER A 543 -10.48 0.30 -15.20
C SER A 543 -9.98 1.75 -15.21
N TRP A 544 -10.82 2.67 -15.66
CA TRP A 544 -10.52 4.10 -15.68
C TRP A 544 -10.39 4.68 -14.26
N MET A 545 -11.35 4.37 -13.39
CA MET A 545 -11.27 4.76 -11.98
C MET A 545 -10.05 4.16 -11.28
N ARG A 546 -9.71 2.91 -11.56
CA ARG A 546 -8.52 2.25 -11.01
C ARG A 546 -7.22 2.93 -11.45
N ALA A 547 -7.14 3.35 -12.71
CA ALA A 547 -5.99 4.08 -13.23
C ALA A 547 -5.81 5.42 -12.49
N ALA A 548 -6.90 6.17 -12.28
CA ALA A 548 -6.88 7.42 -11.53
C ALA A 548 -6.53 7.20 -10.05
N ASP A 549 -7.06 6.13 -9.44
CA ASP A 549 -6.77 5.77 -8.05
C ASP A 549 -5.30 5.39 -7.84
N THR A 550 -4.73 4.61 -8.76
CA THR A 550 -3.30 4.28 -8.74
C THR A 550 -2.42 5.52 -8.83
N ALA A 551 -2.81 6.47 -9.68
CA ALA A 551 -2.12 7.75 -9.82
C ALA A 551 -2.25 8.60 -8.54
N LEU A 552 -3.45 8.65 -7.94
CA LEU A 552 -3.68 9.33 -6.67
C LEU A 552 -2.87 8.70 -5.52
N TYR A 553 -2.83 7.38 -5.45
CA TYR A 553 -1.99 6.69 -4.47
C TYR A 553 -0.51 7.05 -4.63
N SER A 554 -0.03 7.13 -5.86
CA SER A 554 1.33 7.57 -6.17
C SER A 554 1.56 9.04 -5.74
N ALA A 555 0.60 9.93 -5.98
CA ALA A 555 0.66 11.31 -5.53
C ALA A 555 0.80 11.40 -4.01
N LYS A 556 0.01 10.61 -3.28
CA LYS A 556 0.08 10.53 -1.82
C LYS A 556 1.42 9.94 -1.32
N SER A 557 1.93 8.89 -1.98
CA SER A 557 3.18 8.22 -1.57
C SER A 557 4.44 9.03 -1.84
N TYR A 558 4.45 9.82 -2.90
CA TYR A 558 5.56 10.71 -3.26
C TYR A 558 5.64 12.01 -2.44
N GLY A 559 4.81 12.16 -1.42
CA GLY A 559 4.89 13.28 -0.47
C GLY A 559 3.72 14.25 -0.54
N ARG A 560 2.62 13.86 -1.18
CA ARG A 560 1.38 14.64 -1.29
C ARG A 560 1.55 15.98 -2.02
N ASP A 561 0.51 16.83 -1.98
CA ASP A 561 0.48 18.16 -2.63
C ASP A 561 1.02 18.11 -4.06
N ARG A 562 0.51 17.19 -4.85
CA ARG A 562 0.94 17.00 -6.24
C ARG A 562 -0.09 16.34 -7.12
N VAL A 563 0.10 16.53 -8.39
CA VAL A 563 -0.60 15.81 -9.44
C VAL A 563 0.28 14.68 -9.96
N VAL A 564 -0.29 13.49 -10.08
CA VAL A 564 0.34 12.36 -10.76
C VAL A 564 -0.60 11.86 -11.84
N ALA A 565 -0.06 11.68 -13.03
CA ALA A 565 -0.77 11.01 -14.10
C ALA A 565 -0.60 9.50 -14.00
N SER A 566 -1.64 8.77 -14.37
CA SER A 566 -1.48 7.35 -14.66
C SER A 566 -0.47 7.19 -15.82
N ALA A 567 0.21 6.06 -15.91
CA ALA A 567 1.18 5.76 -17.00
C ALA A 567 0.60 5.88 -18.42
N LEU A 568 -0.65 6.33 -18.53
CA LEU A 568 -1.41 6.58 -19.76
C LEU A 568 -1.31 8.02 -20.25
N VAL A 569 -0.74 8.93 -19.46
CA VAL A 569 -0.67 10.39 -19.74
C VAL A 569 0.78 10.85 -20.02
N SER A 570 1.78 9.97 -19.86
CA SER A 570 3.21 10.29 -20.08
C SER A 570 3.67 9.93 -21.48
#